data_5806165e4f837c0a38e022cbd32d5de5
#
_entry.id   5806165e4f837c0a38e022cbd32d5de5
#
_cell.length_a   1.000
_cell.length_b   1.000
_cell.length_c   1.000
_cell.angle_alpha   90.00
_cell.angle_beta   90.00
_cell.angle_gamma   90.00
#
_symmetry.space_group_name_H-M   'P 1'
#
loop_
_entity.id
_entity.type
_entity.pdbx_description
1 polymer ?
#
loop_
_entity_poly.entity_id
_entity_poly.type
_entity_poly.pdbx_seq_one_letter_code
_entity_poly.pdbx_strand_id
1 'polypeptide(L)'
;DEPPPREIRDECMMRTADYGGYEMFAMTPLKANVAWVKRDIWRQRDAAHITVVRGSIHDNPTLNKDTVDAVLGDLGGSENDVWRRAREFGDFVDIGGLAYPEFDRSVVEPVGPEVVREWDVVVGIDPGVRNCGLTFNGFTSQDVLVTFDEGLVQDGVPSDYVAVIDAKLAQWGLARDRVTFVIDPAARARGQVNAETVASALARLGVFCVTGQNDHEAGVQQLRDRMRHKRYQCFNTCVGLRAEMEDIALEDREDGVFKLVRGNDHRADTVRYVAMYRPFDAVVEQAA
;
A
#
# COMPACT_ATOMS: atom_id res chain seq x y z
N ASP A 1 -12.28 2.95 -22.08
CA ASP A 1 -12.92 1.85 -21.32
C ASP A 1 -12.13 1.45 -20.07
N GLU A 2 -10.93 1.99 -19.86
CA GLU A 2 -10.11 1.75 -18.67
C GLU A 2 -9.75 3.09 -18.05
N PRO A 3 -9.70 3.18 -16.70
CA PRO A 3 -9.28 4.41 -16.07
C PRO A 3 -7.82 4.70 -16.44
N PRO A 4 -7.47 5.95 -16.71
CA PRO A 4 -6.09 6.32 -16.93
C PRO A 4 -5.27 6.11 -15.65
N PRO A 5 -3.94 6.03 -15.73
CA PRO A 5 -3.09 6.20 -14.56
C PRO A 5 -3.43 7.48 -13.80
N ARG A 6 -3.28 7.46 -12.47
CA ARG A 6 -3.66 8.60 -11.62
C ARG A 6 -2.96 9.89 -12.01
N GLU A 7 -1.69 9.81 -12.39
CA GLU A 7 -0.88 10.96 -12.79
C GLU A 7 -1.47 11.68 -14.01
N ILE A 8 -2.07 10.93 -14.94
CA ILE A 8 -2.76 11.51 -16.11
C ILE A 8 -4.02 12.24 -15.66
N ARG A 9 -4.78 11.67 -14.73
CA ARG A 9 -5.95 12.36 -14.17
C ARG A 9 -5.55 13.66 -13.47
N ASP A 10 -4.53 13.64 -12.63
CA ASP A 10 -4.06 14.81 -11.88
C ASP A 10 -3.65 15.94 -12.84
N GLU A 11 -2.99 15.60 -13.95
CA GLU A 11 -2.65 16.55 -15.00
C GLU A 11 -3.90 17.09 -15.73
N CYS A 12 -4.90 16.25 -15.99
CA CYS A 12 -6.16 16.68 -16.60
C CYS A 12 -6.92 17.62 -15.66
N MET A 13 -6.98 17.32 -14.37
CA MET A 13 -7.61 18.18 -13.37
C MET A 13 -7.01 19.60 -13.35
N MET A 14 -5.68 19.68 -13.39
CA MET A 14 -5.00 20.99 -13.42
C MET A 14 -5.41 21.80 -14.66
N ARG A 15 -5.57 21.16 -15.82
CA ARG A 15 -5.97 21.84 -17.04
C ARG A 15 -7.46 22.23 -17.09
N THR A 16 -8.32 21.47 -16.44
CA THR A 16 -9.76 21.79 -16.37
C THR A 16 -10.06 22.87 -15.35
N ALA A 17 -9.21 23.06 -14.33
CA ALA A 17 -9.39 24.03 -13.27
C ALA A 17 -9.51 25.48 -13.79
N ASP A 18 -8.71 25.85 -14.80
CA ASP A 18 -8.69 27.20 -15.37
C ASP A 18 -10.03 27.60 -16.04
N TYR A 19 -10.81 26.63 -16.49
CA TYR A 19 -12.05 26.83 -17.24
C TYR A 19 -13.32 26.39 -16.49
N GLY A 20 -13.18 25.97 -15.23
CA GLY A 20 -14.30 25.41 -14.46
C GLY A 20 -14.89 24.15 -15.12
N GLY A 21 -14.05 23.36 -15.77
CA GLY A 21 -14.43 22.14 -16.43
C GLY A 21 -14.74 20.99 -15.49
N TYR A 22 -15.21 19.89 -16.04
CA TYR A 22 -15.44 18.64 -15.31
C TYR A 22 -14.76 17.47 -16.03
N GLU A 23 -14.48 16.42 -15.28
CA GLU A 23 -13.95 15.16 -15.79
C GLU A 23 -15.06 14.11 -15.80
N MET A 24 -15.11 13.29 -16.83
CA MET A 24 -16.03 12.17 -16.93
C MET A 24 -15.27 10.90 -17.28
N PHE A 25 -15.48 9.87 -16.47
CA PHE A 25 -14.91 8.54 -16.68
C PHE A 25 -16.04 7.55 -16.98
N ALA A 26 -15.95 6.90 -18.16
CA ALA A 26 -16.81 5.77 -18.51
C ALA A 26 -15.92 4.51 -18.53
N MET A 27 -16.19 3.55 -17.64
CA MET A 27 -15.32 2.40 -17.46
C MET A 27 -16.06 1.19 -16.92
N THR A 28 -15.49 0.00 -17.15
CA THR A 28 -15.79 -1.20 -16.38
C THR A 28 -14.65 -1.44 -15.39
N PRO A 29 -14.92 -1.53 -14.06
CA PRO A 29 -13.85 -1.56 -13.05
C PRO A 29 -13.20 -2.95 -12.91
N LEU A 30 -12.50 -3.39 -13.97
CA LEU A 30 -11.95 -4.76 -14.11
C LEU A 30 -10.45 -4.89 -13.85
N LYS A 31 -9.69 -3.79 -13.69
CA LYS A 31 -8.22 -3.84 -13.63
C LYS A 31 -7.65 -3.21 -12.36
N ALA A 32 -6.39 -3.55 -12.06
CA ALA A 32 -5.66 -3.04 -10.90
C ALA A 32 -5.60 -1.50 -10.82
N ASN A 33 -5.59 -0.81 -11.98
CA ASN A 33 -5.57 0.68 -12.05
C ASN A 33 -6.87 1.35 -11.55
N VAL A 34 -7.87 0.59 -11.13
CA VAL A 34 -9.14 1.15 -10.60
C VAL A 34 -9.06 1.50 -9.10
N ALA A 35 -7.99 1.15 -8.40
CA ALA A 35 -7.87 1.41 -6.97
C ALA A 35 -8.03 2.89 -6.62
N TRP A 36 -7.38 3.80 -7.37
CA TRP A 36 -7.52 5.23 -7.17
C TRP A 36 -8.95 5.72 -7.48
N VAL A 37 -9.65 5.16 -8.48
CA VAL A 37 -11.04 5.49 -8.79
C VAL A 37 -11.95 5.07 -7.63
N LYS A 38 -11.72 3.89 -7.08
CA LYS A 38 -12.47 3.39 -5.91
C LYS A 38 -12.27 4.32 -4.71
N ARG A 39 -11.02 4.73 -4.42
CA ARG A 39 -10.68 5.60 -3.29
C ARG A 39 -11.13 7.05 -3.48
N ASP A 40 -10.76 7.66 -4.61
CA ASP A 40 -10.87 9.12 -4.80
C ASP A 40 -12.23 9.53 -5.38
N ILE A 41 -12.97 8.60 -6.01
CA ILE A 41 -14.27 8.86 -6.62
C ILE A 41 -15.38 8.05 -5.95
N TRP A 42 -15.29 6.72 -5.99
CA TRP A 42 -16.38 5.86 -5.53
C TRP A 42 -16.67 5.98 -4.03
N ARG A 43 -15.63 6.00 -3.18
CA ARG A 43 -15.81 6.19 -1.73
C ARG A 43 -16.30 7.60 -1.37
N GLN A 44 -16.06 8.57 -2.25
CA GLN A 44 -16.49 9.97 -2.07
C GLN A 44 -17.72 10.33 -2.91
N ARG A 45 -18.46 9.35 -3.41
CA ARG A 45 -19.62 9.55 -4.30
C ARG A 45 -20.73 10.43 -3.73
N ASP A 46 -20.78 10.58 -2.41
CA ASP A 46 -21.75 11.43 -1.71
C ASP A 46 -21.28 12.90 -1.57
N ALA A 47 -20.04 13.20 -2.01
CA ALA A 47 -19.54 14.57 -2.04
C ALA A 47 -20.22 15.38 -3.13
N ALA A 48 -20.54 16.65 -2.85
CA ALA A 48 -21.35 17.51 -3.73
C ALA A 48 -20.75 17.75 -5.13
N HIS A 49 -19.45 17.51 -5.30
CA HIS A 49 -18.74 17.70 -6.58
C HIS A 49 -18.51 16.39 -7.34
N ILE A 50 -19.00 15.27 -6.84
CA ILE A 50 -18.86 13.96 -7.47
C ILE A 50 -20.23 13.40 -7.80
N THR A 51 -20.41 12.95 -9.03
CA THR A 51 -21.62 12.23 -9.47
C THR A 51 -21.19 10.88 -10.01
N VAL A 52 -21.74 9.80 -9.47
CA VAL A 52 -21.49 8.44 -9.94
C VAL A 52 -22.78 7.84 -10.47
N VAL A 53 -22.75 7.40 -11.73
CA VAL A 53 -23.84 6.66 -12.36
C VAL A 53 -23.38 5.22 -12.56
N ARG A 54 -24.13 4.27 -12.03
CA ARG A 54 -23.94 2.83 -12.30
C ARG A 54 -24.88 2.39 -13.41
N GLY A 55 -24.33 1.60 -14.31
CA GLY A 55 -25.11 0.91 -15.34
C GLY A 55 -24.89 -0.59 -15.28
N SER A 56 -25.91 -1.34 -15.59
CA SER A 56 -25.86 -2.78 -15.82
C SER A 56 -26.04 -3.07 -17.30
N ILE A 57 -25.53 -4.23 -17.79
CA ILE A 57 -25.83 -4.70 -19.14
C ILE A 57 -27.35 -4.84 -19.35
N HIS A 58 -28.11 -5.08 -18.27
CA HIS A 58 -29.57 -5.18 -18.28
C HIS A 58 -30.28 -3.84 -18.50
N ASP A 59 -29.60 -2.72 -18.28
CA ASP A 59 -30.16 -1.39 -18.47
C ASP A 59 -30.14 -0.96 -19.94
N ASN A 60 -29.49 -1.74 -20.83
CA ASN A 60 -29.45 -1.44 -22.25
C ASN A 60 -30.71 -1.90 -22.99
N PRO A 61 -31.62 -0.99 -23.38
CA PRO A 61 -32.88 -1.35 -23.99
C PRO A 61 -32.74 -1.94 -25.42
N THR A 62 -31.56 -1.84 -26.03
CA THR A 62 -31.33 -2.38 -27.37
C THR A 62 -30.89 -3.84 -27.34
N LEU A 63 -30.49 -4.37 -26.20
CA LEU A 63 -30.12 -5.78 -26.03
C LEU A 63 -31.34 -6.58 -25.62
N ASN A 64 -31.62 -7.68 -26.34
CA ASN A 64 -32.62 -8.63 -25.87
C ASN A 64 -32.06 -9.54 -24.78
N LYS A 65 -32.96 -10.14 -24.01
CA LYS A 65 -32.58 -10.99 -22.88
C LYS A 65 -31.75 -12.19 -23.30
N ASP A 66 -32.07 -12.82 -24.43
CA ASP A 66 -31.34 -14.01 -24.90
C ASP A 66 -29.88 -13.66 -25.26
N THR A 67 -29.66 -12.46 -25.81
CA THR A 67 -28.31 -11.98 -26.08
C THR A 67 -27.53 -11.71 -24.80
N VAL A 68 -28.17 -11.11 -23.81
CA VAL A 68 -27.54 -10.86 -22.49
C VAL A 68 -27.18 -12.19 -21.82
N ASP A 69 -28.11 -13.14 -21.78
CA ASP A 69 -27.91 -14.45 -21.17
C ASP A 69 -26.80 -15.25 -21.88
N ALA A 70 -26.72 -15.16 -23.22
CA ALA A 70 -25.65 -15.77 -23.99
C ALA A 70 -24.27 -15.17 -23.67
N VAL A 71 -24.17 -13.84 -23.68
CA VAL A 71 -22.90 -13.13 -23.33
C VAL A 71 -22.46 -13.44 -21.91
N LEU A 72 -23.38 -13.43 -20.94
CA LEU A 72 -23.06 -13.75 -19.56
C LEU A 72 -22.72 -15.24 -19.38
N GLY A 73 -23.34 -16.14 -20.16
CA GLY A 73 -23.00 -17.55 -20.21
C GLY A 73 -21.59 -17.81 -20.76
N ASP A 74 -21.21 -17.12 -21.83
CA ASP A 74 -19.88 -17.22 -22.46
C ASP A 74 -18.76 -16.67 -21.56
N LEU A 75 -19.08 -15.71 -20.70
CA LEU A 75 -18.13 -15.18 -19.71
C LEU A 75 -17.78 -16.21 -18.63
N GLY A 76 -18.55 -17.28 -18.52
CA GLY A 76 -18.35 -18.36 -17.53
C GLY A 76 -18.58 -17.91 -16.09
N GLY A 77 -18.40 -18.85 -15.16
CA GLY A 77 -18.50 -18.59 -13.73
C GLY A 77 -19.93 -18.62 -13.16
N SER A 78 -20.02 -18.67 -11.85
CA SER A 78 -21.28 -18.57 -11.12
C SER A 78 -21.77 -17.12 -11.01
N GLU A 79 -23.02 -16.89 -10.63
CA GLU A 79 -23.56 -15.54 -10.36
C GLU A 79 -22.77 -14.78 -9.30
N ASN A 80 -22.00 -15.47 -8.48
CA ASN A 80 -21.11 -14.88 -7.48
C ASN A 80 -19.67 -14.67 -8.01
N ASP A 81 -19.42 -15.01 -9.28
CA ASP A 81 -18.13 -14.77 -9.90
C ASP A 81 -17.85 -13.28 -9.97
N VAL A 82 -16.70 -12.91 -9.44
CA VAL A 82 -16.26 -11.53 -9.27
C VAL A 82 -16.14 -10.82 -10.63
N TRP A 83 -15.62 -11.51 -11.65
CA TRP A 83 -15.47 -10.98 -13.00
C TRP A 83 -16.80 -10.77 -13.71
N ARG A 84 -17.71 -11.70 -13.52
CA ARG A 84 -19.07 -11.62 -14.05
C ARG A 84 -19.80 -10.43 -13.45
N ARG A 85 -19.76 -10.26 -12.12
CA ARG A 85 -20.40 -9.13 -11.41
C ARG A 85 -19.89 -7.78 -11.86
N ALA A 86 -18.56 -7.64 -12.09
CA ALA A 86 -18.01 -6.39 -12.59
C ALA A 86 -18.55 -6.02 -13.96
N ARG A 87 -18.68 -6.99 -14.87
CA ARG A 87 -19.18 -6.79 -16.22
C ARG A 87 -20.70 -6.65 -16.28
N GLU A 88 -21.41 -7.42 -15.47
CA GLU A 88 -22.85 -7.43 -15.43
C GLU A 88 -23.43 -6.19 -14.74
N PHE A 89 -22.85 -5.79 -13.61
CA PHE A 89 -23.37 -4.73 -12.75
C PHE A 89 -22.46 -3.53 -12.58
N GLY A 90 -21.28 -3.50 -13.20
CA GLY A 90 -20.29 -2.47 -12.97
C GLY A 90 -19.78 -2.42 -11.52
N ASP A 91 -19.79 -3.58 -10.82
CA ASP A 91 -19.28 -3.65 -9.46
C ASP A 91 -17.77 -3.42 -9.44
N PHE A 92 -17.31 -2.58 -8.50
CA PHE A 92 -15.90 -2.59 -8.14
C PHE A 92 -15.58 -3.93 -7.49
N VAL A 93 -14.99 -4.78 -8.25
CA VAL A 93 -14.58 -6.09 -7.77
C VAL A 93 -13.16 -5.97 -7.29
N ASP A 94 -12.91 -6.45 -6.08
CA ASP A 94 -11.56 -6.80 -5.67
C ASP A 94 -11.16 -8.05 -6.46
N ILE A 95 -10.89 -7.84 -7.74
CA ILE A 95 -10.33 -8.89 -8.60
C ILE A 95 -8.99 -9.20 -7.98
N GLY A 96 -8.79 -10.44 -7.57
CA GLY A 96 -7.63 -10.98 -6.85
C GLY A 96 -6.26 -10.42 -7.25
N GLY A 97 -6.10 -9.14 -7.06
CA GLY A 97 -4.96 -8.37 -7.47
C GLY A 97 -4.43 -7.44 -6.39
N LEU A 98 -5.17 -7.18 -5.32
CA LEU A 98 -4.60 -6.38 -4.23
C LEU A 98 -3.68 -7.24 -3.36
N ALA A 99 -2.50 -6.71 -3.10
CA ALA A 99 -1.58 -7.35 -2.18
C ALA A 99 -2.17 -7.44 -0.77
N TYR A 100 -2.95 -6.43 -0.37
CA TYR A 100 -3.48 -6.30 1.00
C TYR A 100 -4.97 -5.95 1.01
N PRO A 101 -5.87 -6.88 0.61
CA PRO A 101 -7.31 -6.59 0.50
C PRO A 101 -7.97 -6.28 1.85
N GLU A 102 -7.39 -6.74 2.96
CA GLU A 102 -7.89 -6.50 4.31
C GLU A 102 -7.34 -5.23 4.97
N PHE A 103 -6.50 -4.45 4.28
CA PHE A 103 -5.77 -3.31 4.88
C PHE A 103 -6.69 -2.25 5.50
N ASP A 104 -7.82 -1.94 4.87
CA ASP A 104 -8.80 -0.96 5.40
C ASP A 104 -9.21 -1.24 6.86
N ARG A 105 -9.29 -2.52 7.23
CA ARG A 105 -9.68 -2.93 8.58
C ARG A 105 -8.56 -2.76 9.60
N SER A 106 -7.36 -2.49 9.13
CA SER A 106 -6.17 -2.28 9.96
C SER A 106 -5.95 -0.80 10.30
N VAL A 107 -6.72 0.12 9.71
CA VAL A 107 -6.58 1.56 9.95
C VAL A 107 -7.25 1.93 11.27
N VAL A 108 -6.48 2.60 12.15
CA VAL A 108 -6.91 2.98 13.50
C VAL A 108 -6.59 4.44 13.81
N GLU A 109 -7.25 4.99 14.81
CA GLU A 109 -6.93 6.32 15.36
C GLU A 109 -5.57 6.30 16.09
N PRO A 110 -4.80 7.41 16.05
CA PRO A 110 -3.53 7.51 16.73
C PRO A 110 -3.68 7.43 18.25
N VAL A 111 -2.68 6.82 18.90
CA VAL A 111 -2.49 6.93 20.35
C VAL A 111 -1.38 7.92 20.67
N GLY A 112 -1.29 8.36 21.92
CA GLY A 112 -0.28 9.32 22.36
C GLY A 112 1.14 8.75 22.43
N PRO A 113 2.17 9.63 22.45
CA PRO A 113 3.58 9.21 22.52
C PRO A 113 3.91 8.37 23.75
N GLU A 114 3.17 8.54 24.86
CA GLU A 114 3.35 7.77 26.09
C GLU A 114 3.08 6.28 25.88
N VAL A 115 2.12 5.92 24.99
CA VAL A 115 1.80 4.53 24.65
C VAL A 115 2.85 3.97 23.69
N VAL A 116 3.24 4.76 22.67
CA VAL A 116 4.22 4.33 21.67
C VAL A 116 5.58 4.03 22.28
N ARG A 117 5.98 4.78 23.34
CA ARG A 117 7.25 4.56 24.03
C ARG A 117 7.36 3.23 24.77
N GLU A 118 6.24 2.57 25.03
CA GLU A 118 6.19 1.23 25.65
C GLU A 118 6.38 0.10 24.64
N TRP A 119 6.40 0.42 23.33
CA TRP A 119 6.54 -0.57 22.27
C TRP A 119 8.00 -0.83 21.92
N ASP A 120 8.27 -2.00 21.33
CA ASP A 120 9.54 -2.29 20.66
C ASP A 120 9.55 -1.58 19.31
N VAL A 121 10.22 -0.41 19.24
CA VAL A 121 10.15 0.44 18.05
C VAL A 121 11.16 0.01 17.00
N VAL A 122 10.68 -0.10 15.76
CA VAL A 122 11.47 -0.46 14.58
C VAL A 122 11.20 0.53 13.46
N VAL A 123 12.26 1.18 12.96
CA VAL A 123 12.19 2.07 11.81
C VAL A 123 12.60 1.31 10.55
N GLY A 124 11.70 1.23 9.58
CA GLY A 124 11.98 0.69 8.26
C GLY A 124 12.53 1.76 7.33
N ILE A 125 13.54 1.43 6.53
CA ILE A 125 14.22 2.34 5.60
C ILE A 125 14.33 1.66 4.23
N ASP A 126 13.74 2.28 3.21
CA ASP A 126 13.84 1.86 1.81
C ASP A 126 14.49 2.98 0.98
N PRO A 127 15.84 2.98 0.84
CA PRO A 127 16.55 4.01 0.11
C PRO A 127 16.51 3.75 -1.40
N GLY A 128 15.46 4.21 -2.06
CA GLY A 128 15.37 4.20 -3.52
C GLY A 128 16.24 5.29 -4.18
N VAL A 129 16.33 5.25 -5.52
CA VAL A 129 17.18 6.18 -6.30
C VAL A 129 16.69 7.64 -6.19
N ARG A 130 15.39 7.87 -6.17
CA ARG A 130 14.76 9.20 -6.06
C ARG A 130 14.00 9.41 -4.77
N ASN A 131 13.48 8.34 -4.20
CA ASN A 131 12.64 8.38 -3.02
C ASN A 131 13.22 7.46 -1.96
N CYS A 132 13.34 7.95 -0.73
CA CYS A 132 13.59 7.10 0.43
C CYS A 132 12.32 7.02 1.25
N GLY A 133 11.72 5.84 1.31
CA GLY A 133 10.59 5.53 2.18
C GLY A 133 11.05 5.26 3.61
N LEU A 134 10.32 5.82 4.57
CA LEU A 134 10.53 5.62 5.99
C LEU A 134 9.21 5.26 6.65
N THR A 135 9.20 4.23 7.51
CA THR A 135 8.07 3.97 8.40
C THR A 135 8.55 3.75 9.83
N PHE A 136 7.75 4.25 10.76
CA PHE A 136 7.99 4.12 12.19
C PHE A 136 6.97 3.15 12.74
N ASN A 137 7.46 2.02 13.22
CA ASN A 137 6.64 0.89 13.60
C ASN A 137 6.94 0.49 15.04
N GLY A 138 5.94 -0.06 15.72
CA GLY A 138 6.09 -0.59 17.06
C GLY A 138 5.45 -1.96 17.18
N PHE A 139 6.08 -2.87 17.92
CA PHE A 139 5.47 -4.11 18.33
C PHE A 139 4.95 -3.95 19.76
N THR A 140 3.66 -4.13 19.93
CA THR A 140 3.04 -4.11 21.25
C THR A 140 3.39 -5.39 22.04
N SER A 141 3.10 -5.41 23.35
CA SER A 141 3.25 -6.59 24.19
C SER A 141 2.41 -7.79 23.74
N GLN A 142 1.40 -7.55 22.91
CA GLN A 142 0.54 -8.58 22.32
C GLN A 142 0.98 -8.98 20.92
N ASP A 143 2.19 -8.62 20.48
CA ASP A 143 2.73 -8.84 19.13
C ASP A 143 1.89 -8.22 18.02
N VAL A 144 1.20 -7.10 18.27
CA VAL A 144 0.57 -6.32 17.22
C VAL A 144 1.63 -5.39 16.62
N LEU A 145 1.87 -5.50 15.33
CA LEU A 145 2.70 -4.56 14.56
C LEU A 145 1.86 -3.32 14.26
N VAL A 146 2.27 -2.16 14.74
CA VAL A 146 1.57 -0.88 14.54
C VAL A 146 2.49 0.08 13.78
N THR A 147 2.09 0.51 12.58
CA THR A 147 2.76 1.63 11.91
C THR A 147 2.14 2.93 12.41
N PHE A 148 2.91 3.73 13.14
CA PHE A 148 2.41 4.92 13.83
C PHE A 148 2.86 6.25 13.19
N ASP A 149 3.88 6.23 12.32
CA ASP A 149 4.33 7.41 11.57
C ASP A 149 5.05 6.99 10.28
N GLU A 150 5.21 7.95 9.37
CA GLU A 150 5.82 7.74 8.07
C GLU A 150 6.66 8.93 7.62
N GLY A 151 7.53 8.71 6.64
CA GLY A 151 8.28 9.74 5.96
C GLY A 151 8.56 9.36 4.51
N LEU A 152 8.75 10.37 3.67
CA LEU A 152 9.27 10.22 2.31
C LEU A 152 10.27 11.33 2.06
N VAL A 153 11.51 10.96 1.72
CA VAL A 153 12.54 11.92 1.33
C VAL A 153 12.78 11.80 -0.17
N GLN A 154 12.50 12.87 -0.90
CA GLN A 154 12.67 12.91 -2.34
C GLN A 154 14.00 13.55 -2.71
N ASP A 155 14.70 12.96 -3.68
CA ASP A 155 16.01 13.41 -4.19
C ASP A 155 17.04 13.71 -3.08
N GLY A 156 16.91 13.03 -1.92
CA GLY A 156 17.73 13.26 -0.74
C GLY A 156 18.97 12.36 -0.67
N VAL A 157 19.85 12.70 0.25
CA VAL A 157 21.06 11.95 0.60
C VAL A 157 20.93 11.38 2.02
N PRO A 158 21.79 10.44 2.46
CA PRO A 158 21.67 9.79 3.78
C PRO A 158 21.55 10.74 4.97
N SER A 159 22.14 11.94 4.93
CA SER A 159 21.96 12.96 5.98
C SER A 159 20.54 13.47 6.08
N ASP A 160 19.83 13.58 4.96
CA ASP A 160 18.45 14.03 4.94
C ASP A 160 17.51 12.97 5.52
N TYR A 161 17.80 11.69 5.23
CA TYR A 161 17.08 10.58 5.85
C TYR A 161 17.21 10.59 7.37
N VAL A 162 18.45 10.78 7.85
CA VAL A 162 18.73 10.88 9.29
C VAL A 162 18.05 12.10 9.93
N ALA A 163 18.01 13.23 9.26
CA ALA A 163 17.32 14.42 9.75
C ALA A 163 15.82 14.19 9.92
N VAL A 164 15.18 13.51 8.97
CA VAL A 164 13.76 13.13 9.08
C VAL A 164 13.55 12.12 10.20
N ILE A 165 14.40 11.11 10.30
CA ILE A 165 14.35 10.10 11.38
C ILE A 165 14.41 10.80 12.74
N ASP A 166 15.38 11.69 12.95
CA ASP A 166 15.55 12.38 14.23
C ASP A 166 14.36 13.28 14.59
N ALA A 167 13.85 14.01 13.61
CA ALA A 167 12.69 14.88 13.82
C ALA A 167 11.47 14.07 14.26
N LYS A 168 11.24 12.93 13.60
CA LYS A 168 10.13 12.02 13.93
C LYS A 168 10.31 11.36 15.30
N LEU A 169 11.50 10.81 15.57
CA LEU A 169 11.79 10.23 16.88
C LEU A 169 11.61 11.25 18.01
N ALA A 170 12.09 12.48 17.82
CA ALA A 170 11.91 13.56 18.80
C ALA A 170 10.43 13.90 19.03
N GLN A 171 9.62 13.93 17.97
CA GLN A 171 8.16 14.14 18.06
C GLN A 171 7.49 13.09 18.94
N TRP A 172 7.94 11.83 18.86
CA TRP A 172 7.42 10.69 19.63
C TRP A 172 8.12 10.51 20.98
N GLY A 173 9.10 11.37 21.33
CA GLY A 173 9.88 11.26 22.55
C GLY A 173 10.73 10.00 22.65
N LEU A 174 11.22 9.54 21.52
CA LEU A 174 12.05 8.35 21.35
C LEU A 174 13.51 8.75 21.10
N ALA A 175 14.45 7.98 21.68
CA ALA A 175 15.88 8.13 21.42
C ALA A 175 16.35 7.00 20.48
N ARG A 176 17.39 7.27 19.66
CA ARG A 176 17.91 6.32 18.67
C ARG A 176 18.36 4.98 19.26
N ASP A 177 18.88 4.99 20.47
CA ASP A 177 19.33 3.80 21.19
C ASP A 177 18.22 2.87 21.67
N ARG A 178 16.96 3.35 21.62
CA ARG A 178 15.74 2.60 21.92
C ARG A 178 15.08 2.03 20.66
N VAL A 179 15.69 2.23 19.48
CA VAL A 179 15.08 1.94 18.19
C VAL A 179 15.95 0.99 17.38
N THR A 180 15.35 0.00 16.80
CA THR A 180 15.99 -0.85 15.79
C THR A 180 15.73 -0.25 14.39
N PHE A 181 16.76 -0.21 13.56
CA PHE A 181 16.66 0.23 12.16
C PHE A 181 16.79 -0.95 11.24
N VAL A 182 15.79 -1.15 10.36
CA VAL A 182 15.78 -2.20 9.34
C VAL A 182 15.86 -1.56 7.97
N ILE A 183 16.82 -1.97 7.14
CA ILE A 183 17.05 -1.38 5.82
C ILE A 183 16.94 -2.43 4.71
N ASP A 184 16.52 -2.01 3.51
CA ASP A 184 16.52 -2.83 2.31
C ASP A 184 17.90 -3.49 2.11
N PRO A 185 17.97 -4.79 1.81
CA PRO A 185 19.20 -5.48 1.44
C PRO A 185 19.98 -4.81 0.31
N ALA A 186 19.30 -4.22 -0.69
CA ALA A 186 19.94 -3.52 -1.80
C ALA A 186 20.76 -2.29 -1.34
N ALA A 187 20.45 -1.70 -0.19
CA ALA A 187 21.19 -0.57 0.38
C ALA A 187 22.65 -0.92 0.77
N ARG A 188 23.00 -2.19 0.81
CA ARG A 188 24.38 -2.69 1.00
C ARG A 188 25.12 -2.92 -0.31
N ALA A 189 24.44 -2.81 -1.46
CA ALA A 189 25.11 -2.88 -2.75
C ALA A 189 26.00 -1.63 -2.94
N ARG A 190 27.19 -1.84 -3.49
CA ARG A 190 28.12 -0.74 -3.78
C ARG A 190 27.61 0.06 -4.97
N GLY A 191 27.57 1.38 -4.84
CA GLY A 191 27.28 2.27 -5.97
C GLY A 191 28.38 2.15 -7.04
N GLN A 192 28.01 2.33 -8.32
CA GLN A 192 28.97 2.23 -9.44
C GLN A 192 30.05 3.35 -9.40
N VAL A 193 29.77 4.47 -8.73
CA VAL A 193 30.63 5.66 -8.72
C VAL A 193 31.37 5.84 -7.39
N ASN A 194 30.77 5.46 -6.26
CA ASN A 194 31.38 5.56 -4.93
C ASN A 194 31.37 4.18 -4.26
N ALA A 195 32.51 3.78 -3.69
CA ALA A 195 32.65 2.50 -2.98
C ALA A 195 31.81 2.43 -1.69
N GLU A 196 31.17 3.54 -1.29
CA GLU A 196 30.37 3.65 -0.09
C GLU A 196 28.92 3.19 -0.35
N THR A 197 28.40 2.38 0.56
CA THR A 197 27.01 1.94 0.53
C THR A 197 26.13 2.92 1.33
N VAL A 198 24.82 2.99 1.02
CA VAL A 198 23.88 3.79 1.82
C VAL A 198 23.90 3.36 3.29
N ALA A 199 23.95 2.05 3.55
CA ALA A 199 24.03 1.52 4.90
C ALA A 199 25.30 1.99 5.65
N SER A 200 26.48 2.07 4.97
CA SER A 200 27.70 2.59 5.60
C SER A 200 27.66 4.09 5.85
N ALA A 201 27.03 4.86 4.95
CA ALA A 201 26.82 6.29 5.15
C ALA A 201 25.91 6.57 6.35
N LEU A 202 24.81 5.82 6.51
CA LEU A 202 23.93 5.90 7.67
C LEU A 202 24.65 5.55 8.97
N ALA A 203 25.49 4.48 8.96
CA ALA A 203 26.28 4.09 10.14
C ALA A 203 27.23 5.20 10.60
N ARG A 204 27.88 5.91 9.67
CA ARG A 204 28.70 7.09 10.02
C ARG A 204 27.90 8.24 10.68
N LEU A 205 26.61 8.33 10.35
CA LEU A 205 25.70 9.30 10.94
C LEU A 205 25.02 8.78 12.21
N GLY A 206 25.48 7.60 12.73
CA GLY A 206 25.00 7.02 13.97
C GLY A 206 23.71 6.22 13.84
N VAL A 207 23.29 5.86 12.61
CA VAL A 207 22.14 4.97 12.34
C VAL A 207 22.66 3.60 11.88
N PHE A 208 22.64 2.64 12.79
CA PHE A 208 23.13 1.27 12.56
C PHE A 208 21.98 0.37 12.15
N CYS A 209 21.97 -0.07 10.90
CA CYS A 209 20.86 -0.82 10.34
C CYS A 209 21.10 -2.33 10.33
N VAL A 210 20.09 -3.09 10.72
CA VAL A 210 19.97 -4.52 10.42
C VAL A 210 19.45 -4.65 8.98
N THR A 211 19.99 -5.61 8.23
CA THR A 211 19.52 -5.88 6.86
C THR A 211 18.18 -6.61 6.92
N GLY A 212 17.18 -6.07 6.24
CA GLY A 212 15.89 -6.73 6.05
C GLY A 212 15.99 -7.94 5.13
N GLN A 213 14.89 -8.63 4.98
CA GLN A 213 14.73 -9.71 4.00
C GLN A 213 13.88 -9.19 2.84
N ASN A 214 14.31 -9.47 1.59
CA ASN A 214 13.65 -8.98 0.39
C ASN A 214 12.93 -10.10 -0.38
N ASP A 215 12.42 -11.10 0.32
CA ASP A 215 11.48 -12.05 -0.26
C ASP A 215 10.11 -11.40 -0.33
N HIS A 216 9.68 -11.03 -1.55
CA HIS A 216 8.44 -10.32 -1.78
C HIS A 216 7.23 -11.18 -1.43
N GLU A 217 7.22 -12.44 -1.83
CA GLU A 217 6.10 -13.35 -1.61
C GLU A 217 5.93 -13.65 -0.12
N ALA A 218 7.01 -14.05 0.56
CA ALA A 218 6.98 -14.30 2.00
C ALA A 218 6.59 -13.05 2.78
N GLY A 219 7.09 -11.87 2.39
CA GLY A 219 6.78 -10.61 3.06
C GLY A 219 5.32 -10.18 2.88
N VAL A 220 4.74 -10.35 1.69
CA VAL A 220 3.30 -10.12 1.46
C VAL A 220 2.47 -11.07 2.30
N GLN A 221 2.84 -12.34 2.34
CA GLN A 221 2.13 -13.34 3.12
C GLN A 221 2.17 -13.02 4.62
N GLN A 222 3.32 -12.63 5.16
CA GLN A 222 3.48 -12.22 6.56
C GLN A 222 2.55 -11.05 6.93
N LEU A 223 2.47 -10.02 6.08
CA LEU A 223 1.56 -8.89 6.34
C LEU A 223 0.09 -9.30 6.23
N ARG A 224 -0.27 -10.13 5.24
CA ARG A 224 -1.63 -10.68 5.13
C ARG A 224 -2.04 -11.45 6.36
N ASP A 225 -1.17 -12.32 6.84
CA ASP A 225 -1.45 -13.14 8.02
C ASP A 225 -1.62 -12.27 9.26
N ARG A 226 -0.75 -11.25 9.46
CA ARG A 226 -0.94 -10.28 10.52
C ARG A 226 -2.28 -9.52 10.42
N MET A 227 -2.68 -9.08 9.22
CA MET A 227 -3.96 -8.38 9.01
C MET A 227 -5.16 -9.28 9.30
N ARG A 228 -5.16 -10.52 8.82
CA ARG A 228 -6.23 -11.51 9.04
C ARG A 228 -6.42 -11.84 10.52
N HIS A 229 -5.32 -11.91 11.26
CA HIS A 229 -5.33 -12.19 12.70
C HIS A 229 -5.42 -10.92 13.56
N LYS A 230 -5.67 -9.72 12.93
CA LYS A 230 -5.72 -8.41 13.62
C LYS A 230 -4.42 -8.07 14.37
N ARG A 231 -3.29 -8.54 13.83
CA ARG A 231 -1.93 -8.31 14.35
C ARG A 231 -1.16 -7.26 13.56
N TYR A 232 -1.85 -6.50 12.72
CA TYR A 232 -1.33 -5.32 12.04
C TYR A 232 -2.30 -4.16 12.19
N GLN A 233 -1.76 -2.98 12.50
CA GLN A 233 -2.49 -1.71 12.57
C GLN A 233 -1.68 -0.60 11.91
N CYS A 234 -2.36 0.40 11.37
CA CYS A 234 -1.78 1.59 10.77
C CYS A 234 -2.55 2.81 11.25
N PHE A 235 -1.86 3.84 11.75
CA PHE A 235 -2.54 5.07 12.11
C PHE A 235 -3.13 5.74 10.89
N ASN A 236 -4.34 6.30 11.03
CA ASN A 236 -5.02 7.00 9.94
C ASN A 236 -4.25 8.24 9.45
N THR A 237 -3.31 8.75 10.25
CA THR A 237 -2.39 9.85 9.91
C THR A 237 -1.28 9.45 8.92
N CYS A 238 -1.01 8.16 8.73
CA CYS A 238 -0.04 7.65 7.74
C CYS A 238 -0.67 7.66 6.33
N VAL A 239 -0.98 8.84 5.81
CA VAL A 239 -1.76 9.02 4.57
C VAL A 239 -1.05 8.47 3.34
N GLY A 240 0.28 8.67 3.25
CA GLY A 240 1.07 8.21 2.13
C GLY A 240 1.22 6.69 2.11
N LEU A 241 1.51 6.08 3.26
CA LEU A 241 1.56 4.62 3.38
C LEU A 241 0.20 3.98 3.05
N ARG A 242 -0.89 4.58 3.55
CA ARG A 242 -2.23 4.08 3.25
C ARG A 242 -2.51 4.08 1.76
N ALA A 243 -2.15 5.17 1.06
CA ALA A 243 -2.31 5.24 -0.39
C ALA A 243 -1.50 4.14 -1.10
N GLU A 244 -0.25 3.91 -0.69
CA GLU A 244 0.59 2.85 -1.25
C GLU A 244 0.00 1.46 -0.97
N MET A 245 -0.38 1.16 0.27
CA MET A 245 -0.92 -0.16 0.66
C MET A 245 -2.25 -0.51 -0.03
N GLU A 246 -3.07 0.50 -0.31
CA GLU A 246 -4.33 0.35 -1.03
C GLU A 246 -4.13 0.12 -2.54
N ASP A 247 -3.01 0.57 -3.12
CA ASP A 247 -2.74 0.55 -4.55
C ASP A 247 -1.85 -0.64 -4.99
N ILE A 248 -1.14 -1.29 -4.06
CA ILE A 248 -0.27 -2.42 -4.40
C ILE A 248 -1.09 -3.60 -4.91
N ALA A 249 -0.83 -3.99 -6.16
CA ALA A 249 -1.47 -5.12 -6.81
C ALA A 249 -0.52 -6.32 -6.97
N LEU A 250 -1.10 -7.51 -7.03
CA LEU A 250 -0.43 -8.74 -7.43
C LEU A 250 -0.82 -9.07 -8.86
N GLU A 251 0.15 -9.42 -9.67
CA GLU A 251 -0.05 -9.94 -11.01
C GLU A 251 0.24 -11.44 -11.02
N ASP A 252 -0.73 -12.24 -11.48
CA ASP A 252 -0.53 -13.67 -11.68
C ASP A 252 0.47 -13.88 -12.80
N ARG A 253 1.49 -14.69 -12.54
CA ARG A 253 2.39 -15.15 -13.58
C ARG A 253 1.95 -16.54 -14.07
N GLU A 254 2.29 -16.85 -15.31
CA GLU A 254 2.00 -18.15 -15.93
C GLU A 254 2.61 -19.34 -15.14
N ASP A 255 3.64 -19.09 -14.32
CA ASP A 255 4.29 -20.08 -13.46
C ASP A 255 3.61 -20.26 -12.08
N GLY A 256 2.50 -19.57 -11.83
CA GLY A 256 1.77 -19.61 -10.56
C GLY A 256 2.41 -18.80 -9.43
N VAL A 257 3.48 -18.05 -9.72
CA VAL A 257 4.15 -17.15 -8.79
C VAL A 257 3.55 -15.74 -8.94
N PHE A 258 3.16 -15.12 -7.84
CA PHE A 258 2.66 -13.73 -7.86
C PHE A 258 3.81 -12.74 -8.00
N LYS A 259 3.60 -11.71 -8.82
CA LYS A 259 4.51 -10.57 -8.93
C LYS A 259 3.81 -9.33 -8.39
N LEU A 260 4.48 -8.60 -7.51
CA LEU A 260 4.04 -7.26 -7.13
C LEU A 260 4.10 -6.34 -8.36
N VAL A 261 2.97 -5.73 -8.69
CA VAL A 261 2.95 -4.62 -9.66
C VAL A 261 3.50 -3.41 -8.92
N ARG A 262 4.73 -3.05 -9.24
CA ARG A 262 5.44 -1.97 -8.58
C ARG A 262 4.91 -0.62 -9.04
N GLY A 263 4.69 0.25 -8.08
CA GLY A 263 4.40 1.67 -8.25
C GLY A 263 5.26 2.49 -7.30
N ASN A 264 4.68 3.51 -6.68
CA ASN A 264 5.27 4.21 -5.54
C ASN A 264 4.96 3.40 -4.27
N ASP A 265 5.77 2.40 -3.97
CA ASP A 265 5.57 1.41 -2.90
C ASP A 265 6.65 1.48 -1.79
N HIS A 266 7.42 2.58 -1.77
CA HIS A 266 8.59 2.71 -0.90
C HIS A 266 8.28 2.58 0.60
N ARG A 267 7.16 3.15 1.09
CA ARG A 267 6.76 3.02 2.50
C ARG A 267 6.18 1.63 2.78
N ALA A 268 5.40 1.10 1.85
CA ALA A 268 4.84 -0.24 1.98
C ALA A 268 5.92 -1.32 2.04
N ASP A 269 7.00 -1.16 1.24
CA ASP A 269 8.16 -2.04 1.29
C ASP A 269 8.85 -1.99 2.65
N THR A 270 8.97 -0.81 3.28
CA THR A 270 9.55 -0.74 4.64
C THR A 270 8.73 -1.50 5.67
N VAL A 271 7.39 -1.45 5.60
CA VAL A 271 6.52 -2.24 6.50
C VAL A 271 6.73 -3.73 6.27
N ARG A 272 6.90 -4.15 5.02
CA ARG A 272 7.20 -5.54 4.66
C ARG A 272 8.54 -6.00 5.25
N TYR A 273 9.60 -5.19 5.17
CA TYR A 273 10.89 -5.51 5.81
C TYR A 273 10.77 -5.63 7.33
N VAL A 274 10.01 -4.76 7.96
CA VAL A 274 9.75 -4.81 9.41
C VAL A 274 8.96 -6.05 9.80
N ALA A 275 7.93 -6.42 9.03
CA ALA A 275 7.17 -7.64 9.27
C ALA A 275 8.03 -8.91 9.14
N MET A 276 8.96 -8.92 8.19
CA MET A 276 9.92 -10.02 7.99
C MET A 276 11.03 -10.03 9.04
N TYR A 277 11.37 -8.89 9.63
CA TYR A 277 12.33 -8.81 10.74
C TYR A 277 11.82 -9.52 12.00
N ARG A 278 10.52 -9.42 12.28
CA ARG A 278 9.85 -10.17 13.35
C ARG A 278 8.63 -10.90 12.76
N PRO A 279 8.84 -12.13 12.22
CA PRO A 279 7.76 -12.89 11.61
C PRO A 279 6.65 -13.22 12.61
N PHE A 280 5.42 -13.20 12.14
CA PHE A 280 4.26 -13.67 12.89
C PHE A 280 4.01 -15.15 12.61
N ASP A 281 3.84 -15.94 13.64
CA ASP A 281 3.53 -17.37 13.52
C ASP A 281 2.09 -17.64 13.95
N ALA A 282 1.19 -17.74 12.96
CA ALA A 282 -0.22 -17.98 13.18
C ALA A 282 -0.53 -19.38 13.78
N VAL A 283 0.39 -20.33 13.66
CA VAL A 283 0.18 -21.70 14.15
C VAL A 283 0.31 -21.78 15.66
N VAL A 284 1.22 -20.98 16.23
CA VAL A 284 1.44 -20.95 17.69
C VAL A 284 0.26 -20.33 18.44
N GLU A 285 -0.43 -19.37 17.82
CA GLU A 285 -1.56 -18.66 18.44
C GLU A 285 -2.84 -19.51 18.56
N GLN A 286 -3.03 -20.48 17.67
CA GLN A 286 -4.18 -21.41 17.76
C GLN A 286 -4.02 -22.48 18.84
N ALA A 287 -2.83 -22.63 19.38
CA ALA A 287 -2.47 -23.63 20.40
C ALA A 287 -2.40 -23.08 21.84
N ALA A 288 -2.54 -21.77 22.03
CA ALA A 288 -2.51 -21.08 23.32
C ALA A 288 -3.91 -20.63 23.74
#